data_c4c0bdae21c978699901e72cf3f8562b
#
_entry.id   c4c0bdae21c978699901e72cf3f8562b
#
_cell.length_a   1.000
_cell.length_b   1.000
_cell.length_c   1.000
_cell.angle_alpha   90.00
_cell.angle_beta   90.00
_cell.angle_gamma   90.00
#
_symmetry.space_group_name_H-M   'P 1'
#
loop_
_entity.id
_entity.type
_entity.pdbx_description
1 polymer ?
#
loop_
_entity_poly.entity_id
_entity_poly.type
_entity_poly.pdbx_seq_one_letter_code
_entity_poly.pdbx_strand_id
1 'polypeptide(L)'
;MVSSQILIGGDGAETVLDDSGLRLVDRRSRTEIPLAVVQAARTDGGRRVEIVLSDGAVHRVDAGNPTAATTFVSTLTAALPEERDPAGSARVTVTPLALPEEPEEPERHPKYRPRPVILIALLAVYVAYVIWVGVTLGTKVVAPLAATVPIAFGAGLLIVGAQRTLIHFALKRRGVTVPATLDFRTTDGAAWYKFTDVDGVELSTRGKYSGPVARVSYDPEAPHGLTAEISGPNHQLRAGAWILGSLPPLAGGIALALTPFLID
;
A
#
# COMPACT_ATOMS: atom_id res chain seq x y z
N MET A 1 -7.73 24.64 -9.94
CA MET A 1 -6.77 23.78 -9.19
C MET A 1 -6.80 22.43 -9.85
N VAL A 2 -5.69 22.00 -10.43
CA VAL A 2 -5.57 20.64 -10.99
C VAL A 2 -5.43 19.66 -9.84
N SER A 3 -6.23 18.61 -9.82
CA SER A 3 -6.06 17.51 -8.87
C SER A 3 -4.71 16.85 -9.11
N SER A 4 -3.80 16.93 -8.15
CA SER A 4 -2.47 16.31 -8.27
C SER A 4 -2.60 14.79 -8.27
N GLN A 5 -2.04 14.12 -9.28
CA GLN A 5 -2.11 12.68 -9.45
C GLN A 5 -0.73 12.09 -9.70
N ILE A 6 -0.48 10.90 -9.14
CA ILE A 6 0.77 10.17 -9.29
C ILE A 6 0.47 8.82 -9.93
N LEU A 7 1.13 8.50 -11.05
CA LEU A 7 1.19 7.15 -11.61
C LEU A 7 2.48 6.46 -11.18
N ILE A 8 2.37 5.19 -10.83
CA ILE A 8 3.53 4.34 -10.55
C ILE A 8 3.51 3.19 -11.56
N GLY A 9 4.45 3.20 -12.47
CA GLY A 9 4.63 2.15 -13.46
C GLY A 9 5.06 0.82 -12.86
N GLY A 10 4.81 -0.27 -13.58
CA GLY A 10 5.24 -1.60 -13.16
C GLY A 10 6.77 -1.78 -13.10
N ASP A 11 7.51 -0.92 -13.77
CA ASP A 11 8.98 -0.82 -13.78
C ASP A 11 9.54 0.09 -12.65
N GLY A 12 8.64 0.72 -11.87
CA GLY A 12 8.99 1.67 -10.82
C GLY A 12 9.20 3.10 -11.31
N ALA A 13 8.92 3.39 -12.60
CA ALA A 13 8.86 4.75 -13.10
C ALA A 13 7.68 5.49 -12.48
N GLU A 14 7.87 6.77 -12.22
CA GLU A 14 6.87 7.63 -11.60
C GLU A 14 6.49 8.76 -12.54
N THR A 15 5.19 9.01 -12.69
CA THR A 15 4.69 10.18 -13.41
C THR A 15 3.80 10.99 -12.48
N VAL A 16 4.14 12.24 -12.28
CA VAL A 16 3.40 13.19 -11.45
C VAL A 16 2.76 14.23 -12.35
N LEU A 17 1.45 14.41 -12.19
CA LEU A 17 0.70 15.52 -12.76
C LEU A 17 0.47 16.54 -11.63
N ASP A 18 0.87 17.78 -11.84
CA ASP A 18 0.60 18.89 -10.94
C ASP A 18 0.28 20.19 -11.72
N ASP A 19 0.04 21.30 -11.01
CA ASP A 19 -0.28 22.59 -11.63
C ASP A 19 0.87 23.13 -12.52
N SER A 20 2.11 22.65 -12.35
CA SER A 20 3.29 23.06 -13.13
C SER A 20 3.48 22.27 -14.41
N GLY A 21 2.89 21.07 -14.50
CA GLY A 21 3.04 20.18 -15.66
C GLY A 21 3.09 18.71 -15.30
N LEU A 22 3.65 17.96 -16.23
CA LEU A 22 3.94 16.54 -16.09
C LEU A 22 5.41 16.34 -15.75
N ARG A 23 5.67 15.55 -14.74
CA ARG A 23 7.03 15.13 -14.36
C ARG A 23 7.14 13.62 -14.43
N LEU A 24 7.94 13.13 -15.34
CA LEU A 24 8.25 11.71 -15.48
C LEU A 24 9.62 11.44 -14.84
N VAL A 25 9.67 10.54 -13.91
CA VAL A 25 10.90 10.14 -13.22
C VAL A 25 11.13 8.66 -13.46
N ASP A 26 12.22 8.33 -14.12
CA ASP A 26 12.72 6.97 -14.23
C ASP A 26 14.02 6.82 -13.40
N ARG A 27 14.66 5.66 -13.49
CA ARG A 27 15.90 5.37 -12.72
C ARG A 27 17.09 6.23 -13.13
N ARG A 28 17.06 6.88 -14.29
CA ARG A 28 18.21 7.56 -14.90
C ARG A 28 17.94 9.00 -15.25
N SER A 29 16.67 9.38 -15.40
CA SER A 29 16.30 10.70 -15.86
C SER A 29 15.00 11.20 -15.24
N ARG A 30 14.90 12.52 -15.19
CA ARG A 30 13.69 13.25 -14.87
C ARG A 30 13.33 14.08 -16.08
N THR A 31 12.13 13.83 -16.63
CA THR A 31 11.59 14.58 -17.77
C THR A 31 10.45 15.46 -17.28
N GLU A 32 10.53 16.74 -17.57
CA GLU A 32 9.50 17.74 -17.25
C GLU A 32 8.84 18.19 -18.54
N ILE A 33 7.51 18.07 -18.61
CA ILE A 33 6.69 18.39 -19.78
C ILE A 33 5.65 19.43 -19.35
N PRO A 34 5.75 20.69 -19.77
CA PRO A 34 4.72 21.71 -19.52
C PRO A 34 3.38 21.32 -20.13
N LEU A 35 2.25 21.56 -19.45
CA LEU A 35 0.92 21.23 -19.97
C LEU A 35 0.61 21.95 -21.28
N ALA A 36 1.16 23.15 -21.50
CA ALA A 36 0.95 23.92 -22.72
C ALA A 36 1.43 23.22 -24.00
N VAL A 37 2.42 22.33 -23.93
CA VAL A 37 2.92 21.58 -25.09
C VAL A 37 2.26 20.22 -25.25
N VAL A 38 1.37 19.81 -24.35
CA VAL A 38 0.63 18.56 -24.47
C VAL A 38 -0.61 18.78 -25.34
N GLN A 39 -0.70 18.09 -26.46
CA GLN A 39 -1.84 18.17 -27.36
C GLN A 39 -2.97 17.26 -26.92
N ALA A 40 -2.65 16.02 -26.55
CA ALA A 40 -3.63 15.03 -26.14
C ALA A 40 -3.00 13.95 -25.24
N ALA A 41 -3.83 13.33 -24.44
CA ALA A 41 -3.50 12.07 -23.76
C ALA A 41 -4.51 11.00 -24.17
N ARG A 42 -4.05 9.77 -24.31
CA ARG A 42 -4.90 8.64 -24.69
C ARG A 42 -4.39 7.33 -24.11
N THR A 43 -5.31 6.38 -23.95
CA THR A 43 -5.01 5.01 -23.55
C THR A 43 -5.74 4.05 -24.49
N ASP A 44 -5.17 2.88 -24.67
CA ASP A 44 -5.77 1.77 -25.44
C ASP A 44 -6.74 0.92 -24.59
N GLY A 45 -7.09 1.37 -23.40
CA GLY A 45 -7.86 0.61 -22.42
C GLY A 45 -7.00 -0.33 -21.56
N GLY A 46 -5.70 -0.41 -21.85
CA GLY A 46 -4.71 -1.10 -21.03
C GLY A 46 -4.07 -0.20 -19.97
N ARG A 47 -2.89 -0.58 -19.52
CA ARG A 47 -2.12 0.18 -18.52
C ARG A 47 -1.18 1.23 -19.12
N ARG A 48 -1.14 1.36 -20.45
CA ARG A 48 -0.26 2.32 -21.14
C ARG A 48 -1.02 3.61 -21.42
N VAL A 49 -0.35 4.72 -21.13
CA VAL A 49 -0.80 6.06 -21.49
C VAL A 49 0.15 6.64 -22.51
N GLU A 50 -0.37 7.18 -23.59
CA GLU A 50 0.36 7.94 -24.59
C GLU A 50 0.07 9.43 -24.41
N ILE A 51 1.13 10.21 -24.19
CA ILE A 51 1.09 11.67 -24.09
C ILE A 51 1.63 12.20 -25.40
N VAL A 52 0.76 12.83 -26.20
CA VAL A 52 1.08 13.39 -27.50
C VAL A 52 1.38 14.86 -27.34
N LEU A 53 2.54 15.31 -27.77
CA LEU A 53 2.94 16.71 -27.79
C LEU A 53 2.43 17.44 -29.03
N SER A 54 2.45 18.77 -29.01
CA SER A 54 1.97 19.64 -30.10
C SER A 54 2.76 19.49 -31.41
N ASP A 55 4.00 18.99 -31.34
CA ASP A 55 4.84 18.67 -32.51
C ASP A 55 4.67 17.21 -32.99
N GLY A 56 3.75 16.45 -32.40
CA GLY A 56 3.50 15.04 -32.72
C GLY A 56 4.41 14.04 -32.01
N ALA A 57 5.37 14.48 -31.21
CA ALA A 57 6.16 13.56 -30.40
C ALA A 57 5.29 12.85 -29.37
N VAL A 58 5.61 11.58 -29.07
CA VAL A 58 4.82 10.74 -28.16
C VAL A 58 5.69 10.23 -27.02
N HIS A 59 5.27 10.56 -25.80
CA HIS A 59 5.82 9.97 -24.59
C HIS A 59 4.89 8.86 -24.08
N ARG A 60 5.46 7.69 -23.75
CA ARG A 60 4.72 6.53 -23.26
C ARG A 60 5.00 6.30 -21.79
N VAL A 61 3.94 6.14 -21.01
CA VAL A 61 3.98 5.95 -19.56
C VAL A 61 3.22 4.69 -19.18
N ASP A 62 3.77 3.89 -18.29
CA ASP A 62 3.05 2.76 -17.68
C ASP A 62 2.31 3.27 -16.43
N ALA A 63 1.00 3.13 -16.40
CA ALA A 63 0.15 3.53 -15.28
C ALA A 63 -0.03 2.42 -14.23
N GLY A 64 0.63 1.28 -14.41
CA GLY A 64 0.54 0.14 -13.49
C GLY A 64 -0.75 -0.67 -13.64
N ASN A 65 -1.91 -0.02 -13.86
CA ASN A 65 -3.19 -0.69 -14.10
C ASN A 65 -4.12 0.14 -15.02
N PRO A 66 -5.14 -0.49 -15.65
CA PRO A 66 -6.04 0.19 -16.58
C PRO A 66 -6.88 1.31 -15.95
N THR A 67 -7.31 1.16 -14.71
CA THR A 67 -8.11 2.16 -14.00
C THR A 67 -7.28 3.43 -13.77
N ALA A 68 -6.04 3.29 -13.30
CA ALA A 68 -5.13 4.41 -13.11
C ALA A 68 -4.83 5.10 -14.45
N ALA A 69 -4.65 4.33 -15.56
CA ALA A 69 -4.45 4.89 -16.88
C ALA A 69 -5.64 5.74 -17.33
N THR A 70 -6.86 5.23 -17.21
CA THR A 70 -8.08 5.93 -17.61
C THR A 70 -8.30 7.19 -16.76
N THR A 71 -8.14 7.09 -15.43
CA THR A 71 -8.27 8.22 -14.52
C THR A 71 -7.25 9.30 -14.83
N PHE A 72 -6.00 8.92 -15.05
CA PHE A 72 -4.95 9.87 -15.40
C PHE A 72 -5.21 10.59 -16.71
N VAL A 73 -5.63 9.87 -17.75
CA VAL A 73 -5.98 10.48 -19.05
C VAL A 73 -7.12 11.47 -18.89
N SER A 74 -8.16 11.16 -18.11
CA SER A 74 -9.27 12.08 -17.87
C SER A 74 -8.83 13.32 -17.09
N THR A 75 -8.04 13.17 -16.03
CA THR A 75 -7.51 14.27 -15.23
C THR A 75 -6.58 15.16 -16.06
N LEU A 76 -5.65 14.54 -16.81
CA LEU A 76 -4.74 15.28 -17.67
C LEU A 76 -5.52 16.04 -18.76
N THR A 77 -6.50 15.41 -19.40
CA THR A 77 -7.31 16.07 -20.44
C THR A 77 -8.08 17.28 -19.89
N ALA A 78 -8.61 17.17 -18.66
CA ALA A 78 -9.29 18.29 -17.99
C ALA A 78 -8.32 19.43 -17.58
N ALA A 79 -7.04 19.12 -17.35
CA ALA A 79 -6.02 20.08 -16.97
C ALA A 79 -5.37 20.80 -18.16
N LEU A 80 -5.59 20.33 -19.38
CA LEU A 80 -4.96 20.91 -20.54
C LEU A 80 -5.48 22.33 -20.84
N PRO A 81 -4.62 23.34 -21.04
CA PRO A 81 -5.02 24.69 -21.40
C PRO A 81 -5.68 24.72 -22.80
N GLU A 82 -6.53 25.71 -23.09
CA GLU A 82 -7.17 25.86 -24.41
C GLU A 82 -6.16 26.18 -25.51
N GLU A 83 -5.22 27.07 -25.22
CA GLU A 83 -4.13 27.41 -26.16
C GLU A 83 -2.95 26.47 -25.95
N ARG A 84 -2.43 25.91 -27.05
CA ARG A 84 -1.26 25.01 -27.06
C ARG A 84 -0.03 25.75 -27.57
N ASP A 85 1.10 25.53 -26.92
CA ASP A 85 2.40 25.99 -27.40
C ASP A 85 2.88 25.08 -28.55
N PRO A 86 3.08 25.60 -29.75
CA PRO A 86 3.53 24.79 -30.90
C PRO A 86 4.98 24.31 -30.76
N ALA A 87 5.73 24.79 -29.76
CA ALA A 87 7.14 24.44 -29.56
C ALA A 87 7.34 22.94 -29.23
N GLY A 88 6.29 22.25 -28.75
CA GLY A 88 6.30 20.80 -28.55
C GLY A 88 7.48 20.31 -27.69
N SER A 89 8.22 19.32 -28.21
CA SER A 89 9.36 18.71 -27.53
C SER A 89 10.51 19.67 -27.21
N ALA A 90 10.60 20.82 -27.87
CA ALA A 90 11.64 21.82 -27.54
C ALA A 90 11.48 22.43 -26.14
N ARG A 91 10.30 22.36 -25.55
CA ARG A 91 10.02 22.79 -24.17
C ARG A 91 10.17 21.69 -23.13
N VAL A 92 10.39 20.46 -23.55
CA VAL A 92 10.60 19.33 -22.66
C VAL A 92 12.01 19.39 -22.10
N THR A 93 12.11 19.39 -20.78
CA THR A 93 13.41 19.38 -20.10
C THR A 93 13.72 17.98 -19.60
N VAL A 94 14.85 17.43 -20.02
CA VAL A 94 15.36 16.15 -19.54
C VAL A 94 16.59 16.36 -18.69
N THR A 95 16.51 16.04 -17.41
CA THR A 95 17.62 16.13 -16.46
C THR A 95 18.09 14.73 -16.11
N PRO A 96 19.36 14.37 -16.39
CA PRO A 96 19.93 13.11 -15.90
C PRO A 96 19.90 13.10 -14.37
N LEU A 97 19.39 12.03 -13.77
CA LEU A 97 19.54 11.81 -12.33
C LEU A 97 20.91 11.18 -12.07
N ALA A 98 21.73 11.86 -11.28
CA ALA A 98 22.86 11.20 -10.66
C ALA A 98 22.31 10.03 -9.83
N LEU A 99 22.96 8.86 -9.90
CA LEU A 99 22.63 7.74 -9.01
C LEU A 99 22.61 8.31 -7.58
N PRO A 100 21.52 8.13 -6.81
CA PRO A 100 21.51 8.60 -5.44
C PRO A 100 22.72 8.01 -4.72
N GLU A 101 23.58 8.83 -4.15
CA GLU A 101 24.43 8.41 -3.05
C GLU A 101 23.48 7.77 -2.04
N GLU A 102 23.82 6.55 -1.61
CA GLU A 102 23.02 5.75 -0.68
C GLU A 102 22.53 6.66 0.45
N PRO A 103 21.23 6.85 0.65
CA PRO A 103 20.75 7.81 1.64
C PRO A 103 21.31 7.39 3.00
N GLU A 104 22.01 8.29 3.69
CA GLU A 104 22.35 8.10 5.10
C GLU A 104 21.13 7.53 5.82
N GLU A 105 21.27 6.32 6.36
CA GLU A 105 20.16 5.64 7.06
C GLU A 105 19.56 6.63 8.07
N PRO A 106 18.27 7.02 7.92
CA PRO A 106 17.67 7.94 8.89
C PRO A 106 17.79 7.31 10.27
N GLU A 107 18.29 8.07 11.24
CA GLU A 107 18.42 7.64 12.64
C GLU A 107 17.22 6.81 13.06
N ARG A 108 17.47 5.54 13.38
CA ARG A 108 16.43 4.58 13.74
C ARG A 108 15.86 4.98 15.09
N HIS A 109 14.79 5.78 15.08
CA HIS A 109 14.03 5.98 16.29
C HIS A 109 13.66 4.63 16.91
N PRO A 110 13.82 4.44 18.21
CA PRO A 110 13.58 3.18 18.89
C PRO A 110 12.15 2.69 18.56
N LYS A 111 12.06 1.55 17.87
CA LYS A 111 10.79 0.91 17.56
C LYS A 111 10.09 0.61 18.88
N TYR A 112 8.94 1.22 19.12
CA TYR A 112 8.06 0.82 20.21
C TYR A 112 7.64 -0.64 19.97
N ARG A 113 8.34 -1.57 20.63
CA ARG A 113 7.94 -2.97 20.69
C ARG A 113 6.86 -3.05 21.78
N PRO A 114 5.65 -3.58 21.47
CA PRO A 114 4.70 -3.89 22.52
C PRO A 114 5.45 -4.75 23.55
N ARG A 115 5.39 -4.35 24.80
CA ARG A 115 6.15 -4.99 25.89
C ARG A 115 5.84 -6.48 25.86
N PRO A 116 6.80 -7.37 25.56
CA PRO A 116 6.57 -8.82 25.50
C PRO A 116 6.07 -9.37 26.84
N VAL A 117 6.28 -8.62 27.91
CA VAL A 117 5.85 -8.93 29.27
C VAL A 117 4.34 -9.19 29.37
N ILE A 118 3.48 -8.40 28.69
CA ILE A 118 2.02 -8.60 28.72
C ILE A 118 1.65 -9.92 28.03
N LEU A 119 2.25 -10.23 26.89
CA LEU A 119 1.99 -11.47 26.18
C LEU A 119 2.48 -12.69 26.97
N ILE A 120 3.65 -12.59 27.59
CA ILE A 120 4.21 -13.64 28.47
C ILE A 120 3.31 -13.85 29.69
N ALA A 121 2.82 -12.77 30.30
CA ALA A 121 1.92 -12.87 31.46
C ALA A 121 0.59 -13.54 31.10
N LEU A 122 -0.02 -13.17 29.94
CA LEU A 122 -1.24 -13.80 29.44
C LEU A 122 -1.02 -15.29 29.13
N LEU A 123 0.10 -15.62 28.52
CA LEU A 123 0.48 -17.01 28.25
C LEU A 123 0.65 -17.80 29.54
N ALA A 124 1.31 -17.25 30.56
CA ALA A 124 1.50 -17.90 31.83
C ALA A 124 0.17 -18.17 32.57
N VAL A 125 -0.75 -17.20 32.59
CA VAL A 125 -2.11 -17.37 33.13
C VAL A 125 -2.87 -18.46 32.39
N TYR A 126 -2.77 -18.48 31.07
CA TYR A 126 -3.41 -19.52 30.27
C TYR A 126 -2.85 -20.92 30.56
N VAL A 127 -1.53 -21.07 30.63
CA VAL A 127 -0.88 -22.34 30.94
C VAL A 127 -1.30 -22.82 32.35
N ALA A 128 -1.31 -21.92 33.34
CA ALA A 128 -1.78 -22.24 34.69
C ALA A 128 -3.24 -22.72 34.68
N TYR A 129 -4.11 -22.06 33.90
CA TYR A 129 -5.50 -22.46 33.74
C TYR A 129 -5.65 -23.87 33.13
N VAL A 130 -4.89 -24.17 32.07
CA VAL A 130 -4.92 -25.49 31.41
C VAL A 130 -4.44 -26.59 32.38
N ILE A 131 -3.38 -26.33 33.16
CA ILE A 131 -2.90 -27.26 34.19
C ILE A 131 -3.97 -27.50 35.27
N TRP A 132 -4.60 -26.45 35.75
CA TRP A 132 -5.67 -26.54 36.75
C TRP A 132 -6.85 -27.37 36.27
N VAL A 133 -7.31 -27.14 35.03
CA VAL A 133 -8.37 -27.95 34.39
C VAL A 133 -7.96 -29.41 34.25
N GLY A 134 -6.69 -29.66 33.88
CA GLY A 134 -6.14 -31.02 33.75
C GLY A 134 -6.18 -31.82 35.02
N VAL A 135 -5.82 -31.17 36.14
CA VAL A 135 -5.85 -31.77 37.47
C VAL A 135 -7.28 -32.06 37.95
N THR A 136 -8.23 -31.19 37.59
CA THR A 136 -9.61 -31.28 38.12
C THR A 136 -10.53 -32.15 37.27
N LEU A 137 -10.44 -32.08 35.93
CA LEU A 137 -11.35 -32.73 34.99
C LEU A 137 -10.74 -33.90 34.20
N GLY A 138 -9.46 -34.18 34.41
CA GLY A 138 -8.76 -35.26 33.73
C GLY A 138 -8.19 -34.89 32.36
N THR A 139 -7.29 -35.73 31.88
CA THR A 139 -6.47 -35.45 30.69
C THR A 139 -7.23 -35.41 29.38
N LYS A 140 -8.35 -36.14 29.25
CA LYS A 140 -9.17 -36.19 28.01
C LYS A 140 -9.81 -34.85 27.65
N VAL A 141 -10.05 -33.98 28.63
CA VAL A 141 -10.63 -32.63 28.42
C VAL A 141 -9.57 -31.57 28.17
N VAL A 142 -8.35 -31.79 28.65
CA VAL A 142 -7.27 -30.81 28.55
C VAL A 142 -6.80 -30.58 27.14
N ALA A 143 -6.65 -31.63 26.33
CA ALA A 143 -6.11 -31.54 24.99
C ALA A 143 -7.00 -30.69 24.04
N PRO A 144 -8.32 -30.91 23.95
CA PRO A 144 -9.22 -30.03 23.19
C PRO A 144 -9.22 -28.59 23.69
N LEU A 145 -9.24 -28.39 25.02
CA LEU A 145 -9.20 -27.06 25.61
C LEU A 145 -7.90 -26.32 25.29
N ALA A 146 -6.76 -26.98 25.43
CA ALA A 146 -5.46 -26.44 25.10
C ALA A 146 -5.32 -26.10 23.60
N ALA A 147 -6.02 -26.81 22.73
CA ALA A 147 -6.03 -26.58 21.29
C ALA A 147 -6.78 -25.30 20.88
N THR A 148 -7.74 -24.83 21.67
CA THR A 148 -8.61 -23.69 21.28
C THR A 148 -7.82 -22.38 21.05
N VAL A 149 -6.84 -22.10 21.88
CA VAL A 149 -6.05 -20.86 21.77
C VAL A 149 -5.15 -20.83 20.54
N PRO A 150 -4.33 -21.85 20.26
CA PRO A 150 -3.53 -21.83 19.03
C PRO A 150 -4.39 -21.87 17.77
N ILE A 151 -5.55 -22.53 17.77
CA ILE A 151 -6.47 -22.51 16.63
C ILE A 151 -7.06 -21.10 16.44
N ALA A 152 -7.58 -20.48 17.51
CA ALA A 152 -8.15 -19.12 17.44
C ALA A 152 -7.09 -18.09 17.03
N PHE A 153 -5.88 -18.20 17.56
CA PHE A 153 -4.77 -17.32 17.19
C PHE A 153 -4.38 -17.48 15.73
N GLY A 154 -4.20 -18.74 15.26
CA GLY A 154 -3.88 -19.03 13.87
C GLY A 154 -4.97 -18.58 12.90
N ALA A 155 -6.25 -18.78 13.25
CA ALA A 155 -7.40 -18.32 12.47
C ALA A 155 -7.41 -16.78 12.40
N GLY A 156 -7.15 -16.09 13.49
CA GLY A 156 -7.04 -14.62 13.51
C GLY A 156 -5.94 -14.10 12.58
N LEU A 157 -4.75 -14.71 12.62
CA LEU A 157 -3.65 -14.37 11.71
C LEU A 157 -4.02 -14.62 10.25
N LEU A 158 -4.70 -15.74 9.97
CA LEU A 158 -5.13 -16.10 8.62
C LEU A 158 -6.15 -15.07 8.08
N ILE A 159 -7.14 -14.68 8.87
CA ILE A 159 -8.14 -13.67 8.50
C ILE A 159 -7.46 -12.34 8.18
N VAL A 160 -6.56 -11.86 9.06
CA VAL A 160 -5.82 -10.61 8.83
C VAL A 160 -4.94 -10.71 7.57
N GLY A 161 -4.26 -11.83 7.38
CA GLY A 161 -3.46 -12.08 6.19
C GLY A 161 -4.28 -12.09 4.91
N ALA A 162 -5.43 -12.77 4.92
CA ALA A 162 -6.35 -12.83 3.79
C ALA A 162 -6.92 -11.44 3.44
N GLN A 163 -7.38 -10.68 4.43
CA GLN A 163 -7.88 -9.32 4.21
C GLN A 163 -6.82 -8.41 3.58
N ARG A 164 -5.58 -8.43 4.10
CA ARG A 164 -4.47 -7.65 3.53
C ARG A 164 -4.13 -8.07 2.12
N THR A 165 -4.18 -9.36 1.83
CA THR A 165 -3.93 -9.89 0.50
C THR A 165 -5.01 -9.42 -0.49
N LEU A 166 -6.28 -9.48 -0.10
CA LEU A 166 -7.40 -9.01 -0.92
C LEU A 166 -7.29 -7.50 -1.22
N ILE A 167 -6.99 -6.68 -0.20
CA ILE A 167 -6.74 -5.24 -0.37
C ILE A 167 -5.59 -5.01 -1.36
N HIS A 168 -4.47 -5.72 -1.18
CA HIS A 168 -3.33 -5.59 -2.08
C HIS A 168 -3.68 -5.94 -3.53
N PHE A 169 -4.45 -7.02 -3.76
CA PHE A 169 -4.90 -7.39 -5.10
C PHE A 169 -5.87 -6.35 -5.69
N ALA A 170 -6.78 -5.80 -4.89
CA ALA A 170 -7.67 -4.74 -5.33
C ALA A 170 -6.87 -3.50 -5.75
N LEU A 171 -5.95 -3.03 -4.90
CA LEU A 171 -5.08 -1.89 -5.21
C LEU A 171 -4.19 -2.13 -6.44
N LYS A 172 -3.68 -3.35 -6.62
CA LYS A 172 -2.88 -3.68 -7.81
C LYS A 172 -3.70 -3.63 -9.11
N ARG A 173 -4.99 -3.95 -9.05
CA ARG A 173 -5.88 -3.97 -10.23
C ARG A 173 -6.52 -2.61 -10.52
N ARG A 174 -6.92 -1.86 -9.48
CA ARG A 174 -7.77 -0.68 -9.60
C ARG A 174 -7.23 0.53 -8.81
N GLY A 175 -6.16 0.34 -8.02
CA GLY A 175 -5.64 1.38 -7.16
C GLY A 175 -5.15 2.60 -7.93
N VAL A 176 -5.54 3.76 -7.45
CA VAL A 176 -5.04 5.07 -7.89
C VAL A 176 -4.13 5.62 -6.79
N THR A 177 -2.99 6.16 -7.18
CA THR A 177 -2.02 6.74 -6.23
C THR A 177 -2.10 8.25 -6.29
N VAL A 178 -2.27 8.87 -5.12
CA VAL A 178 -2.32 10.33 -4.96
C VAL A 178 -1.33 10.78 -3.90
N PRO A 179 -0.81 12.02 -3.99
CA PRO A 179 -0.04 12.61 -2.90
C PRO A 179 -0.95 12.89 -1.71
N ALA A 180 -0.46 12.62 -0.52
CA ALA A 180 -1.15 12.86 0.73
C ALA A 180 -0.26 13.70 1.65
N THR A 181 -0.84 14.68 2.31
CA THR A 181 -0.15 15.57 3.26
C THR A 181 -0.34 15.07 4.68
N LEU A 182 0.71 15.19 5.49
CA LEU A 182 0.63 14.85 6.90
C LEU A 182 -0.36 15.79 7.61
N ASP A 183 -1.39 15.22 8.25
CA ASP A 183 -2.34 15.96 9.08
C ASP A 183 -1.80 16.05 10.53
N PHE A 184 -1.62 14.90 11.18
CA PHE A 184 -1.04 14.86 12.52
C PHE A 184 -0.34 13.52 12.79
N ARG A 185 0.47 13.52 13.86
CA ARG A 185 1.11 12.30 14.40
C ARG A 185 0.52 11.96 15.74
N THR A 186 0.33 10.68 15.97
CA THR A 186 -0.07 10.15 17.26
C THR A 186 1.17 9.79 18.09
N THR A 187 1.04 9.78 19.41
CA THR A 187 2.11 9.47 20.36
C THR A 187 2.65 8.04 20.21
N ASP A 188 1.90 7.14 19.59
CA ASP A 188 2.30 5.77 19.26
C ASP A 188 3.16 5.66 17.98
N GLY A 189 3.51 6.80 17.37
CA GLY A 189 4.32 6.88 16.16
C GLY A 189 3.56 6.62 14.87
N ALA A 190 2.22 6.52 14.90
CA ALA A 190 1.41 6.51 13.71
C ALA A 190 1.23 7.94 13.16
N ALA A 191 1.01 8.04 11.87
CA ALA A 191 0.74 9.30 11.20
C ALA A 191 -0.60 9.21 10.45
N TRP A 192 -1.34 10.30 10.46
CA TRP A 192 -2.53 10.47 9.66
C TRP A 192 -2.21 11.37 8.47
N TYR A 193 -2.64 10.92 7.29
CA TYR A 193 -2.42 11.64 6.05
C TYR A 193 -3.76 11.97 5.42
N LYS A 194 -3.91 13.22 4.98
CA LYS A 194 -5.05 13.69 4.19
C LYS A 194 -4.70 13.66 2.71
N PHE A 195 -5.64 13.21 1.91
CA PHE A 195 -5.54 13.21 0.46
C PHE A 195 -6.91 13.50 -0.14
N THR A 196 -6.92 13.98 -1.36
CA THR A 196 -8.13 14.22 -2.13
C THR A 196 -8.28 13.10 -3.15
N ASP A 197 -9.44 12.48 -3.20
CA ASP A 197 -9.74 11.45 -4.18
C ASP A 197 -10.00 12.05 -5.58
N VAL A 198 -10.28 11.17 -6.57
CA VAL A 198 -10.55 11.59 -7.96
C VAL A 198 -11.84 12.40 -8.10
N ASP A 199 -12.77 12.28 -7.17
CA ASP A 199 -14.06 13.00 -7.13
C ASP A 199 -13.95 14.33 -6.35
N GLY A 200 -12.77 14.69 -5.85
CA GLY A 200 -12.51 15.90 -5.08
C GLY A 200 -12.87 15.81 -3.60
N VAL A 201 -13.17 14.60 -3.08
CA VAL A 201 -13.51 14.38 -1.67
C VAL A 201 -12.23 14.26 -0.84
N GLU A 202 -12.14 14.99 0.26
CA GLU A 202 -11.05 14.84 1.22
C GLU A 202 -11.23 13.57 2.06
N LEU A 203 -10.21 12.73 2.02
CA LEU A 203 -10.13 11.48 2.76
C LEU A 203 -8.90 11.47 3.65
N SER A 204 -8.93 10.64 4.70
CA SER A 204 -7.77 10.47 5.58
C SER A 204 -7.43 8.98 5.74
N THR A 205 -6.15 8.69 5.81
CA THR A 205 -5.64 7.34 6.07
C THR A 205 -4.59 7.33 7.15
N ARG A 206 -4.56 6.26 7.93
CA ARG A 206 -3.57 6.05 8.98
C ARG A 206 -2.46 5.13 8.49
N GLY A 207 -1.25 5.52 8.76
CA GLY A 207 -0.09 4.67 8.44
C GLY A 207 1.13 4.98 9.25
N LYS A 208 2.25 4.39 8.84
CA LYS A 208 3.54 4.70 9.44
C LYS A 208 4.02 6.04 8.88
N TYR A 209 4.64 6.84 9.75
CA TYR A 209 5.25 8.10 9.31
C TYR A 209 6.31 7.85 8.21
N SER A 210 6.18 8.55 7.10
CA SER A 210 7.07 8.47 5.93
C SER A 210 7.54 9.85 5.43
N GLY A 211 7.26 10.91 6.21
CA GLY A 211 7.60 12.29 5.84
C GLY A 211 6.38 13.22 5.88
N PRO A 212 6.55 14.52 5.57
CA PRO A 212 5.46 15.49 5.52
C PRO A 212 4.48 15.22 4.35
N VAL A 213 4.98 14.57 3.29
CA VAL A 213 4.17 14.13 2.14
C VAL A 213 4.39 12.63 1.96
N ALA A 214 3.31 11.90 1.79
CA ALA A 214 3.31 10.46 1.54
C ALA A 214 2.55 10.16 0.25
N ARG A 215 2.78 8.98 -0.32
CA ARG A 215 1.99 8.45 -1.43
C ARG A 215 0.96 7.50 -0.88
N VAL A 216 -0.30 7.73 -1.19
CA VAL A 216 -1.40 6.88 -0.78
C VAL A 216 -2.03 6.25 -2.01
N SER A 217 -2.09 4.93 -2.03
CA SER A 217 -2.85 4.18 -3.04
C SER A 217 -4.18 3.77 -2.45
N TYR A 218 -5.27 4.06 -3.15
CA TYR A 218 -6.62 3.72 -2.72
C TYR A 218 -7.44 3.14 -3.89
N ASP A 219 -8.52 2.41 -3.56
CA ASP A 219 -9.46 1.89 -4.55
C ASP A 219 -10.58 2.92 -4.77
N PRO A 220 -10.73 3.52 -5.97
CA PRO A 220 -11.76 4.52 -6.22
C PRO A 220 -13.18 3.96 -6.15
N GLU A 221 -13.39 2.65 -6.32
CA GLU A 221 -14.70 2.01 -6.14
C GLU A 221 -15.09 1.82 -4.66
N ALA A 222 -14.11 1.91 -3.73
CA ALA A 222 -14.33 1.76 -2.29
C ALA A 222 -13.52 2.80 -1.48
N PRO A 223 -13.73 4.11 -1.73
CA PRO A 223 -12.87 5.16 -1.17
C PRO A 223 -12.96 5.27 0.36
N HIS A 224 -14.09 4.89 0.95
CA HIS A 224 -14.34 5.00 2.40
C HIS A 224 -13.90 3.76 3.20
N GLY A 225 -13.25 2.78 2.56
CA GLY A 225 -12.85 1.53 3.20
C GLY A 225 -11.42 1.52 3.71
N LEU A 226 -11.05 0.37 4.29
CA LEU A 226 -9.68 0.03 4.71
C LEU A 226 -8.71 -0.14 3.51
N THR A 227 -9.10 0.35 2.32
CA THR A 227 -8.43 0.12 1.04
C THR A 227 -7.36 1.17 0.70
N ALA A 228 -7.18 2.19 1.55
CA ALA A 228 -6.12 3.17 1.33
C ALA A 228 -4.82 2.74 2.03
N GLU A 229 -3.76 2.54 1.28
CA GLU A 229 -2.44 2.16 1.82
C GLU A 229 -1.37 3.18 1.43
N ILE A 230 -0.48 3.49 2.40
CA ILE A 230 0.71 4.28 2.11
C ILE A 230 1.68 3.40 1.32
N SER A 231 1.97 3.80 0.10
CA SER A 231 2.84 3.05 -0.81
C SER A 231 4.25 2.91 -0.24
N GLY A 232 4.73 1.66 -0.14
CA GLY A 232 6.09 1.37 0.32
C GLY A 232 6.59 0.01 -0.21
N PRO A 233 7.91 -0.15 -0.41
CA PRO A 233 8.48 -1.31 -1.11
C PRO A 233 8.30 -2.67 -0.41
N ASN A 234 7.89 -2.71 0.86
CA ASN A 234 7.89 -3.91 1.68
C ASN A 234 6.49 -4.52 1.93
N HIS A 235 5.44 -4.04 1.25
CA HIS A 235 4.06 -4.49 1.52
C HIS A 235 3.80 -5.94 1.12
N GLN A 236 4.35 -6.41 0.00
CA GLN A 236 4.12 -7.77 -0.50
C GLN A 236 4.68 -8.85 0.45
N LEU A 237 5.88 -8.62 1.02
CA LEU A 237 6.52 -9.54 1.94
C LEU A 237 5.75 -9.69 3.26
N ARG A 238 5.03 -8.65 3.68
CA ARG A 238 4.28 -8.66 4.94
C ARG A 238 2.99 -9.46 4.88
N ALA A 239 2.22 -9.37 3.79
CA ALA A 239 0.97 -10.12 3.65
C ALA A 239 1.24 -11.64 3.63
N GLY A 240 2.24 -12.09 2.87
CA GLY A 240 2.67 -13.48 2.83
C GLY A 240 3.16 -13.98 4.21
N ALA A 241 3.88 -13.16 4.96
CA ALA A 241 4.39 -13.51 6.29
C ALA A 241 3.25 -13.77 7.30
N TRP A 242 2.12 -13.06 7.22
CA TRP A 242 0.96 -13.31 8.09
C TRP A 242 0.30 -14.65 7.80
N ILE A 243 0.14 -15.01 6.52
CA ILE A 243 -0.44 -16.30 6.10
C ILE A 243 0.49 -17.44 6.51
N LEU A 244 1.77 -17.36 6.19
CA LEU A 244 2.75 -18.38 6.57
C LEU A 244 2.86 -18.52 8.09
N GLY A 245 2.82 -17.39 8.83
CA GLY A 245 2.85 -17.36 10.30
C GLY A 245 1.61 -17.98 10.96
N SER A 246 0.48 -18.09 10.24
CA SER A 246 -0.73 -18.74 10.74
C SER A 246 -0.70 -20.27 10.71
N LEU A 247 0.11 -20.86 9.82
CA LEU A 247 0.12 -22.32 9.60
C LEU A 247 0.61 -23.13 10.81
N PRO A 248 1.71 -22.78 11.50
CA PRO A 248 2.18 -23.55 12.65
C PRO A 248 1.16 -23.61 13.81
N PRO A 249 0.56 -22.48 14.25
CA PRO A 249 -0.40 -22.54 15.35
C PRO A 249 -1.70 -23.27 14.94
N LEU A 250 -2.16 -23.15 13.69
CA LEU A 250 -3.31 -23.90 13.21
C LEU A 250 -3.02 -25.42 13.18
N ALA A 251 -1.93 -25.83 12.57
CA ALA A 251 -1.56 -27.23 12.47
C ALA A 251 -1.31 -27.85 13.86
N GLY A 252 -0.57 -27.15 14.72
CA GLY A 252 -0.31 -27.59 16.09
C GLY A 252 -1.59 -27.69 16.93
N GLY A 253 -2.48 -26.72 16.80
CA GLY A 253 -3.77 -26.73 17.50
C GLY A 253 -4.67 -27.88 17.03
N ILE A 254 -4.77 -28.12 15.72
CA ILE A 254 -5.56 -29.24 15.18
C ILE A 254 -4.95 -30.58 15.63
N ALA A 255 -3.64 -30.74 15.53
CA ALA A 255 -2.97 -31.97 15.99
C ALA A 255 -3.26 -32.24 17.49
N LEU A 256 -3.18 -31.19 18.32
CA LEU A 256 -3.47 -31.30 19.74
C LEU A 256 -4.94 -31.63 20.02
N ALA A 257 -5.88 -31.08 19.27
CA ALA A 257 -7.31 -31.39 19.40
C ALA A 257 -7.63 -32.85 19.04
N LEU A 258 -6.87 -33.44 18.11
CA LEU A 258 -7.06 -34.83 17.67
C LEU A 258 -6.40 -35.88 18.55
N THR A 259 -5.47 -35.50 19.45
CA THR A 259 -4.74 -36.44 20.32
C THR A 259 -5.64 -37.37 21.14
N PRO A 260 -6.79 -36.97 21.72
CA PRO A 260 -7.66 -37.86 22.46
C PRO A 260 -8.28 -39.00 21.60
N PHE A 261 -8.36 -38.80 20.30
CA PHE A 261 -8.94 -39.74 19.36
C PHE A 261 -7.90 -40.68 18.73
N LEU A 262 -6.61 -40.38 18.91
CA LEU A 262 -5.50 -41.13 18.32
C LEU A 262 -4.79 -42.04 19.34
N ILE A 263 -5.06 -41.87 20.65
CA ILE A 263 -4.35 -42.54 21.75
C ILE A 263 -5.33 -43.45 22.54
N ASP A 264 -6.45 -43.90 21.97
CA ASP A 264 -7.31 -44.93 22.55
C ASP A 264 -6.77 -46.32 22.29
#